data_b04c5591b1cb50cc944ec2e239283b6e
#
_entry.id   b04c5591b1cb50cc944ec2e239283b6e
#
_cell.length_a   1.000
_cell.length_b   1.000
_cell.length_c   1.000
_cell.angle_alpha   90.00
_cell.angle_beta   90.00
_cell.angle_gamma   90.00
#
_symmetry.space_group_name_H-M   'P 1'
#
loop_
_entity.id
_entity.type
_entity.pdbx_description
1 polymer ?
#
loop_
_entity_poly.entity_id
_entity_poly.type
_entity_poly.pdbx_seq_one_letter_code
_entity_poly.pdbx_strand_id
1 'polypeptide(L)'
;MFIAPVLLPEYPPALLTVGRYLAFGLIAVPLALADRAEIRRLARADWIEATWLSLVGNLVYYGFLAAAIQAADAPLPTMIIGTLPVVIAVCSNLTERELPWRKLALSLPVLAAGIALVNRDELSRLAAQGADPARLWLGAALAFGAVACWTWYPIRNARWLRRRPGLSSRAWATAQGITTLPLALAGALLLAGLNAARGTNGAFDWPLGPRPLAFAGWMLAIGLCASWLGTLCWNRASQLLPTSLAGQLIVFETLSALLYAFLLREQVPPAGTLAGIALLVAGVVIGMRAFSGSPRPAPPAP
;
A
#
# COMPACT_ATOMS: atom_id res chain seq x y z
N MET A 1 3.55 1.75 6.28
CA MET A 1 3.96 2.47 5.05
C MET A 1 4.30 3.94 5.30
N PHE A 2 3.63 4.62 6.22
CA PHE A 2 3.78 6.06 6.54
C PHE A 2 5.02 6.43 7.35
N ILE A 3 5.74 5.46 7.93
CA ILE A 3 6.82 5.69 8.89
C ILE A 3 8.00 6.46 8.26
N ALA A 4 8.48 6.06 7.07
CA ALA A 4 9.67 6.67 6.49
C ALA A 4 9.50 8.16 6.15
N PRO A 5 8.42 8.62 5.48
CA PRO A 5 8.22 10.04 5.22
C PRO A 5 8.09 10.89 6.50
N VAL A 6 7.63 10.28 7.61
CA VAL A 6 7.48 10.97 8.91
C VAL A 6 8.81 11.04 9.68
N LEU A 7 9.60 9.95 9.67
CA LEU A 7 10.87 9.88 10.41
C LEU A 7 12.06 10.48 9.65
N LEU A 8 11.94 10.62 8.34
CA LEU A 8 12.95 11.15 7.43
C LEU A 8 12.39 12.31 6.59
N PRO A 9 11.86 13.37 7.22
CA PRO A 9 11.20 14.47 6.51
C PRO A 9 12.17 15.25 5.63
N GLU A 10 13.46 15.21 5.92
CA GLU A 10 14.52 15.84 5.16
C GLU A 10 14.84 15.12 3.83
N TYR A 11 14.33 13.89 3.64
CA TYR A 11 14.56 13.11 2.42
C TYR A 11 13.45 13.35 1.39
N PRO A 12 13.80 13.63 0.11
CA PRO A 12 12.80 13.77 -0.94
C PRO A 12 11.93 12.50 -1.11
N PRO A 13 10.62 12.63 -1.38
CA PRO A 13 9.71 11.48 -1.55
C PRO A 13 10.19 10.48 -2.58
N ALA A 14 10.76 11.00 -3.68
CA ALA A 14 11.31 10.17 -4.74
C ALA A 14 12.49 9.31 -4.25
N LEU A 15 13.35 9.85 -3.39
CA LEU A 15 14.49 9.12 -2.83
C LEU A 15 14.04 8.07 -1.81
N LEU A 16 13.03 8.37 -0.98
CA LEU A 16 12.41 7.39 -0.07
C LEU A 16 11.77 6.24 -0.88
N THR A 17 11.11 6.56 -1.98
CA THR A 17 10.52 5.56 -2.88
C THR A 17 11.59 4.65 -3.48
N VAL A 18 12.58 5.25 -4.11
CA VAL A 18 13.68 4.51 -4.74
C VAL A 18 14.46 3.68 -3.71
N GLY A 19 14.83 4.27 -2.57
CA GLY A 19 15.57 3.58 -1.50
C GLY A 19 14.81 2.34 -0.98
N ARG A 20 13.50 2.48 -0.70
CA ARG A 20 12.65 1.36 -0.28
C ARG A 20 12.66 0.22 -1.29
N TYR A 21 12.50 0.55 -2.56
CA TYR A 21 12.35 -0.48 -3.60
C TYR A 21 13.69 -1.02 -4.10
N LEU A 22 14.79 -0.29 -3.94
CA LEU A 22 16.14 -0.86 -4.03
C LEU A 22 16.36 -1.91 -2.94
N ALA A 23 16.02 -1.61 -1.71
CA ALA A 23 16.12 -2.56 -0.60
C ALA A 23 15.24 -3.79 -0.84
N PHE A 24 13.99 -3.63 -1.28
CA PHE A 24 13.11 -4.75 -1.63
C PHE A 24 13.72 -5.63 -2.72
N GLY A 25 14.22 -5.03 -3.80
CA GLY A 25 14.87 -5.76 -4.89
C GLY A 25 16.14 -6.48 -4.46
N LEU A 26 17.01 -5.81 -3.70
CA LEU A 26 18.25 -6.42 -3.17
C LEU A 26 17.96 -7.60 -2.25
N ILE A 27 16.95 -7.53 -1.41
CA ILE A 27 16.50 -8.64 -0.55
C ILE A 27 15.93 -9.79 -1.41
N ALA A 28 15.24 -9.49 -2.50
CA ALA A 28 14.68 -10.51 -3.37
C ALA A 28 15.76 -11.33 -4.12
N VAL A 29 16.97 -10.80 -4.36
CA VAL A 29 18.05 -11.51 -5.05
C VAL A 29 18.47 -12.79 -4.33
N PRO A 30 18.93 -12.76 -3.07
CA PRO A 30 19.29 -13.99 -2.35
C PRO A 30 18.11 -14.94 -2.17
N LEU A 31 16.90 -14.43 -2.03
CA LEU A 31 15.69 -15.23 -1.93
C LEU A 31 15.37 -15.93 -3.26
N ALA A 32 15.60 -15.28 -4.40
CA ALA A 32 15.46 -15.91 -5.71
C ALA A 32 16.49 -17.02 -5.94
N LEU A 33 17.71 -16.86 -5.42
CA LEU A 33 18.74 -17.91 -5.47
C LEU A 33 18.35 -19.11 -4.60
N ALA A 34 17.77 -18.86 -3.42
CA ALA A 34 17.26 -19.92 -2.54
C ALA A 34 16.06 -20.66 -3.17
N ASP A 35 15.18 -19.95 -3.85
CA ASP A 35 13.96 -20.48 -4.49
C ASP A 35 14.13 -20.71 -6.00
N ARG A 36 15.37 -20.90 -6.48
CA ARG A 36 15.70 -20.95 -7.90
C ARG A 36 14.85 -21.94 -8.71
N ALA A 37 14.44 -23.04 -8.12
CA ALA A 37 13.62 -24.06 -8.76
C ALA A 37 12.22 -23.51 -9.11
N GLU A 38 11.59 -22.80 -8.21
CA GLU A 38 10.29 -22.16 -8.42
C GLU A 38 10.39 -20.95 -9.36
N ILE A 39 11.43 -20.13 -9.20
CA ILE A 39 11.68 -18.96 -10.04
C ILE A 39 11.91 -19.34 -11.51
N ARG A 40 12.60 -20.44 -11.77
CA ARG A 40 12.81 -20.95 -13.15
C ARG A 40 11.54 -21.46 -13.83
N ARG A 41 10.49 -21.77 -13.08
CA ARG A 41 9.18 -22.19 -13.62
C ARG A 41 8.33 -21.00 -14.10
N LEU A 42 8.72 -19.79 -13.77
CA LEU A 42 8.00 -18.59 -14.20
C LEU A 42 8.15 -18.38 -15.69
N ALA A 43 7.01 -18.25 -16.37
CA ALA A 43 6.96 -17.96 -17.79
C ALA A 43 7.27 -16.46 -18.05
N ARG A 44 7.60 -16.12 -19.29
CA ARG A 44 7.80 -14.71 -19.72
C ARG A 44 6.60 -13.82 -19.36
N ALA A 45 5.39 -14.34 -19.48
CA ALA A 45 4.18 -13.61 -19.10
C ALA A 45 4.12 -13.27 -17.60
N ASP A 46 4.63 -14.17 -16.72
CA ASP A 46 4.69 -13.91 -15.29
C ASP A 46 5.66 -12.75 -14.98
N TRP A 47 6.80 -12.69 -15.64
CA TRP A 47 7.75 -11.59 -15.47
C TRP A 47 7.22 -10.24 -15.96
N ILE A 48 6.50 -10.23 -17.09
CA ILE A 48 5.84 -9.02 -17.59
C ILE A 48 4.78 -8.54 -16.60
N GLU A 49 3.96 -9.47 -16.08
CA GLU A 49 2.93 -9.13 -15.10
C GLU A 49 3.54 -8.64 -13.79
N ALA A 50 4.59 -9.32 -13.27
CA ALA A 50 5.32 -8.88 -12.10
C ALA A 50 5.90 -7.46 -12.28
N THR A 51 6.40 -7.13 -13.47
CA THR A 51 6.93 -5.80 -13.78
C THR A 51 5.84 -4.73 -13.72
N TRP A 52 4.66 -4.96 -14.30
CA TRP A 52 3.55 -4.02 -14.22
C TRP A 52 3.03 -3.84 -12.81
N LEU A 53 2.90 -4.93 -12.04
CA LEU A 53 2.52 -4.89 -10.63
C LEU A 53 3.54 -4.12 -9.81
N SER A 54 4.84 -4.31 -10.06
CA SER A 54 5.92 -3.59 -9.39
C SER A 54 5.94 -2.10 -9.76
N LEU A 55 5.76 -1.78 -11.03
CA LEU A 55 5.76 -0.38 -11.46
C LEU A 55 4.58 0.39 -10.84
N VAL A 56 3.34 -0.10 -11.06
CA VAL A 56 2.14 0.63 -10.65
C VAL A 56 1.85 0.46 -9.16
N GLY A 57 1.87 -0.78 -8.66
CA GLY A 57 1.51 -1.09 -7.27
C GLY A 57 2.59 -0.75 -6.25
N ASN A 58 3.84 -0.64 -6.66
CA ASN A 58 4.95 -0.31 -5.77
C ASN A 58 5.46 1.12 -6.04
N LEU A 59 6.19 1.35 -7.15
CA LEU A 59 6.89 2.61 -7.35
C LEU A 59 5.96 3.79 -7.51
N VAL A 60 5.00 3.72 -8.44
CA VAL A 60 4.08 4.83 -8.72
C VAL A 60 3.17 5.08 -7.52
N TYR A 61 2.62 4.02 -6.93
CA TYR A 61 1.81 4.11 -5.72
C TYR A 61 2.54 4.82 -4.57
N TYR A 62 3.72 4.32 -4.22
CA TYR A 62 4.45 4.88 -3.07
C TYR A 62 5.03 6.26 -3.38
N GLY A 63 5.38 6.52 -4.63
CA GLY A 63 5.77 7.85 -5.09
C GLY A 63 4.65 8.87 -4.89
N PHE A 64 3.43 8.53 -5.30
CA PHE A 64 2.25 9.35 -5.05
C PHE A 64 1.99 9.54 -3.56
N LEU A 65 2.04 8.46 -2.77
CA LEU A 65 1.79 8.52 -1.32
C LEU A 65 2.82 9.40 -0.60
N ALA A 66 4.10 9.19 -0.87
CA ALA A 66 5.17 9.96 -0.24
C ALA A 66 5.09 11.44 -0.63
N ALA A 67 4.82 11.75 -1.90
CA ALA A 67 4.61 13.12 -2.37
C ALA A 67 3.36 13.76 -1.77
N ALA A 68 2.26 13.01 -1.63
CA ALA A 68 1.04 13.49 -0.98
C ALA A 68 1.29 13.88 0.48
N ILE A 69 2.02 13.04 1.24
CA ILE A 69 2.37 13.30 2.64
C ILE A 69 3.24 14.56 2.77
N GLN A 70 4.18 14.79 1.86
CA GLN A 70 5.02 15.99 1.91
C GLN A 70 4.31 17.25 1.41
N ALA A 71 3.29 17.12 0.55
CA ALA A 71 2.52 18.26 0.07
C ALA A 71 1.49 18.77 1.08
N ALA A 72 0.78 17.86 1.76
CA ALA A 72 -0.39 18.17 2.59
C ALA A 72 -0.29 17.61 4.03
N ASP A 73 0.91 17.29 4.50
CA ASP A 73 1.18 16.55 5.73
C ASP A 73 0.49 15.15 5.76
N ALA A 74 0.86 14.33 6.76
CA ALA A 74 0.39 12.96 6.84
C ALA A 74 -1.15 12.79 7.01
N PRO A 75 -1.88 13.66 7.73
CA PRO A 75 -3.28 13.44 8.03
C PRO A 75 -4.17 13.29 6.79
N LEU A 76 -4.15 14.26 5.87
CA LEU A 76 -5.03 14.25 4.69
C LEU A 76 -4.80 13.03 3.78
N PRO A 77 -3.56 12.71 3.36
CA PRO A 77 -3.29 11.50 2.59
C PRO A 77 -3.71 10.22 3.33
N THR A 78 -3.49 10.14 4.65
CA THR A 78 -3.89 8.98 5.45
C THR A 78 -5.40 8.76 5.43
N MET A 79 -6.18 9.84 5.52
CA MET A 79 -7.64 9.78 5.44
C MET A 79 -8.12 9.26 4.08
N ILE A 80 -7.53 9.77 2.99
CA ILE A 80 -7.87 9.35 1.62
C ILE A 80 -7.48 7.88 1.41
N ILE A 81 -6.29 7.46 1.78
CA ILE A 81 -5.84 6.06 1.73
C ILE A 81 -6.70 5.16 2.62
N GLY A 82 -7.18 5.66 3.76
CA GLY A 82 -8.12 4.97 4.64
C GLY A 82 -9.43 4.55 3.96
N THR A 83 -9.77 5.12 2.80
CA THR A 83 -10.94 4.71 2.02
C THR A 83 -10.73 3.41 1.21
N LEU A 84 -9.49 2.93 1.07
CA LEU A 84 -9.14 1.74 0.29
C LEU A 84 -10.00 0.50 0.59
N PRO A 85 -10.34 0.16 1.84
CA PRO A 85 -11.18 -1.01 2.12
C PRO A 85 -12.52 -0.98 1.37
N VAL A 86 -13.16 0.19 1.31
CA VAL A 86 -14.43 0.38 0.60
C VAL A 86 -14.19 0.41 -0.91
N VAL A 87 -13.21 1.18 -1.38
CA VAL A 87 -12.93 1.36 -2.81
C VAL A 87 -12.54 0.02 -3.45
N ILE A 88 -11.62 -0.74 -2.84
CA ILE A 88 -11.22 -2.06 -3.36
C ILE A 88 -12.41 -3.02 -3.37
N ALA A 89 -13.20 -3.08 -2.29
CA ALA A 89 -14.35 -3.97 -2.22
C ALA A 89 -15.41 -3.65 -3.30
N VAL A 90 -15.67 -2.37 -3.55
CA VAL A 90 -16.58 -1.95 -4.62
C VAL A 90 -16.00 -2.25 -5.99
N CYS A 91 -14.78 -1.80 -6.27
CA CYS A 91 -14.15 -1.97 -7.58
C CYS A 91 -13.91 -3.44 -7.94
N SER A 92 -13.46 -4.26 -6.98
CA SER A 92 -13.28 -5.71 -7.20
C SER A 92 -14.62 -6.38 -7.49
N ASN A 93 -15.68 -6.03 -6.76
CA ASN A 93 -16.99 -6.64 -6.99
C ASN A 93 -17.65 -6.17 -8.30
N LEU A 94 -17.40 -4.94 -8.74
CA LEU A 94 -17.84 -4.47 -10.07
C LEU A 94 -17.14 -5.24 -11.19
N THR A 95 -15.87 -5.58 -11.03
CA THR A 95 -15.07 -6.24 -12.08
C THR A 95 -15.14 -7.76 -12.05
N GLU A 96 -15.17 -8.35 -10.85
CA GLU A 96 -15.07 -9.79 -10.66
C GLU A 96 -16.41 -10.45 -10.28
N ARG A 97 -17.40 -9.66 -9.82
CA ARG A 97 -18.71 -10.13 -9.35
C ARG A 97 -18.60 -11.28 -8.32
N GLU A 98 -17.61 -11.21 -7.45
CA GLU A 98 -17.28 -12.26 -6.48
C GLU A 98 -18.38 -12.49 -5.45
N LEU A 99 -19.12 -11.44 -5.09
CA LEU A 99 -20.16 -11.47 -4.07
C LEU A 99 -21.45 -10.80 -4.54
N PRO A 100 -22.63 -11.31 -4.14
CA PRO A 100 -23.89 -10.60 -4.37
C PRO A 100 -23.88 -9.28 -3.58
N TRP A 101 -24.27 -8.19 -4.24
CA TRP A 101 -24.30 -6.83 -3.69
C TRP A 101 -25.04 -6.76 -2.34
N ARG A 102 -26.09 -7.56 -2.14
CA ARG A 102 -26.81 -7.64 -0.88
C ARG A 102 -25.91 -7.98 0.32
N LYS A 103 -24.86 -8.76 0.12
CA LYS A 103 -23.91 -9.12 1.17
C LYS A 103 -22.93 -8.00 1.49
N LEU A 104 -22.60 -7.17 0.51
CA LEU A 104 -21.74 -5.99 0.68
C LEU A 104 -22.52 -4.76 1.16
N ALA A 105 -23.81 -4.69 0.87
CA ALA A 105 -24.68 -3.53 1.16
C ALA A 105 -24.75 -3.15 2.64
N LEU A 106 -24.49 -4.07 3.56
CA LEU A 106 -24.45 -3.77 5.00
C LEU A 106 -23.03 -3.46 5.47
N SER A 107 -22.01 -4.21 5.03
CA SER A 107 -20.64 -4.02 5.48
C SER A 107 -20.02 -2.70 4.98
N LEU A 108 -20.25 -2.34 3.70
CA LEU A 108 -19.63 -1.15 3.10
C LEU A 108 -20.10 0.18 3.71
N PRO A 109 -21.41 0.43 3.95
CA PRO A 109 -21.86 1.65 4.63
C PRO A 109 -21.33 1.74 6.06
N VAL A 110 -21.27 0.63 6.79
CA VAL A 110 -20.72 0.60 8.15
C VAL A 110 -19.24 0.94 8.14
N LEU A 111 -18.45 0.39 7.21
CA LEU A 111 -17.04 0.74 7.02
C LEU A 111 -16.89 2.21 6.64
N ALA A 112 -17.68 2.71 5.69
CA ALA A 112 -17.63 4.10 5.25
C ALA A 112 -17.96 5.07 6.39
N ALA A 113 -18.99 4.76 7.20
CA ALA A 113 -19.34 5.54 8.39
C ALA A 113 -18.21 5.51 9.43
N GLY A 114 -17.58 4.36 9.66
CA GLY A 114 -16.40 4.22 10.55
C GLY A 114 -15.23 5.08 10.08
N ILE A 115 -14.89 5.03 8.79
CA ILE A 115 -13.85 5.88 8.16
C ILE A 115 -14.19 7.36 8.34
N ALA A 116 -15.41 7.76 8.03
CA ALA A 116 -15.84 9.16 8.15
C ALA A 116 -15.74 9.65 9.60
N LEU A 117 -16.13 8.83 10.57
CA LEU A 117 -16.14 9.20 11.97
C LEU A 117 -14.72 9.31 12.54
N VAL A 118 -13.82 8.36 12.22
CA VAL A 118 -12.40 8.43 12.59
C VAL A 118 -11.72 9.70 12.05
N ASN A 119 -12.09 10.09 10.81
CA ASN A 119 -11.45 11.21 10.14
C ASN A 119 -12.09 12.58 10.43
N ARG A 120 -13.25 12.61 11.10
CA ARG A 120 -14.01 13.84 11.35
C ARG A 120 -13.20 14.91 12.09
N ASP A 121 -12.54 14.50 13.17
CA ASP A 121 -11.80 15.43 14.03
C ASP A 121 -10.58 16.00 13.28
N GLU A 122 -9.94 15.19 12.44
CA GLU A 122 -8.81 15.63 11.63
C GLU A 122 -9.22 16.59 10.51
N LEU A 123 -10.36 16.33 9.85
CA LEU A 123 -10.96 17.28 8.90
C LEU A 123 -11.24 18.64 9.53
N SER A 124 -11.77 18.65 10.76
CA SER A 124 -12.03 19.87 11.50
C SER A 124 -10.74 20.62 11.85
N ARG A 125 -9.68 19.91 12.21
CA ARG A 125 -8.36 20.48 12.48
C ARG A 125 -7.74 21.09 11.22
N LEU A 126 -7.75 20.38 10.10
CA LEU A 126 -7.23 20.86 8.82
C LEU A 126 -7.96 22.15 8.37
N ALA A 127 -9.27 22.20 8.56
CA ALA A 127 -10.08 23.40 8.27
C ALA A 127 -9.70 24.59 9.17
N ALA A 128 -9.34 24.34 10.44
CA ALA A 128 -8.98 25.38 11.41
C ALA A 128 -7.53 25.90 11.25
N GLN A 129 -6.62 25.13 10.67
CA GLN A 129 -5.19 25.44 10.59
C GLN A 129 -4.82 26.48 9.51
N GLY A 130 -5.75 26.91 8.65
CA GLY A 130 -5.48 27.87 7.58
C GLY A 130 -4.45 27.41 6.56
N ALA A 131 -4.34 26.10 6.35
CA ALA A 131 -3.39 25.51 5.42
C ALA A 131 -3.61 26.04 4.01
N ASP A 132 -2.51 26.18 3.23
CA ASP A 132 -2.57 26.63 1.84
C ASP A 132 -3.48 25.70 1.01
N PRO A 133 -4.61 26.21 0.46
CA PRO A 133 -5.53 25.39 -0.31
C PRO A 133 -4.87 24.68 -1.50
N ALA A 134 -3.89 25.32 -2.16
CA ALA A 134 -3.21 24.72 -3.32
C ALA A 134 -2.41 23.48 -2.92
N ARG A 135 -1.73 23.52 -1.78
CA ARG A 135 -1.00 22.34 -1.23
C ARG A 135 -1.94 21.23 -0.81
N LEU A 136 -3.07 21.58 -0.18
CA LEU A 136 -4.08 20.58 0.20
C LEU A 136 -4.68 19.89 -1.03
N TRP A 137 -5.03 20.65 -2.08
CA TRP A 137 -5.55 20.07 -3.34
C TRP A 137 -4.51 19.19 -4.05
N LEU A 138 -3.25 19.62 -4.08
CA LEU A 138 -2.17 18.81 -4.64
C LEU A 138 -1.99 17.51 -3.87
N GLY A 139 -1.93 17.59 -2.53
CA GLY A 139 -1.82 16.42 -1.68
C GLY A 139 -2.99 15.45 -1.82
N ALA A 140 -4.23 15.98 -1.91
CA ALA A 140 -5.42 15.17 -2.15
C ALA A 140 -5.37 14.49 -3.53
N ALA A 141 -5.02 15.21 -4.59
CA ALA A 141 -4.90 14.64 -5.95
C ALA A 141 -3.86 13.51 -6.00
N LEU A 142 -2.69 13.70 -5.38
CA LEU A 142 -1.65 12.69 -5.26
C LEU A 142 -2.13 11.48 -4.45
N ALA A 143 -2.84 11.69 -3.34
CA ALA A 143 -3.40 10.61 -2.53
C ALA A 143 -4.48 9.82 -3.30
N PHE A 144 -5.33 10.46 -4.10
CA PHE A 144 -6.25 9.76 -5.00
C PHE A 144 -5.53 8.96 -6.08
N GLY A 145 -4.41 9.48 -6.62
CA GLY A 145 -3.52 8.72 -7.50
C GLY A 145 -2.99 7.45 -6.84
N ALA A 146 -2.57 7.55 -5.57
CA ALA A 146 -2.15 6.40 -4.78
C ALA A 146 -3.30 5.40 -4.57
N VAL A 147 -4.52 5.86 -4.22
CA VAL A 147 -5.71 5.01 -4.10
C VAL A 147 -6.00 4.27 -5.40
N ALA A 148 -5.93 4.94 -6.55
CA ALA A 148 -6.15 4.32 -7.85
C ALA A 148 -5.13 3.19 -8.12
N CYS A 149 -3.84 3.45 -7.90
CA CYS A 149 -2.76 2.46 -8.04
C CYS A 149 -2.97 1.26 -7.10
N TRP A 150 -3.28 1.53 -5.81
CA TRP A 150 -3.47 0.49 -4.82
C TRP A 150 -4.84 -0.19 -4.88
N THR A 151 -5.77 0.31 -5.67
CA THR A 151 -7.01 -0.40 -6.04
C THR A 151 -6.77 -1.34 -7.23
N TRP A 152 -6.06 -0.86 -8.23
CA TRP A 152 -5.72 -1.64 -9.41
C TRP A 152 -4.82 -2.85 -9.09
N TYR A 153 -3.79 -2.65 -8.24
CA TYR A 153 -2.81 -3.69 -7.90
C TYR A 153 -3.46 -4.96 -7.31
N PRO A 154 -4.24 -4.93 -6.21
CA PRO A 154 -4.80 -6.14 -5.61
C PRO A 154 -5.78 -6.87 -6.54
N ILE A 155 -6.58 -6.15 -7.31
CA ILE A 155 -7.53 -6.76 -8.24
C ILE A 155 -6.78 -7.50 -9.35
N ARG A 156 -5.78 -6.87 -9.95
CA ARG A 156 -4.97 -7.47 -11.00
C ARG A 156 -4.13 -8.63 -10.49
N ASN A 157 -3.47 -8.46 -9.36
CA ASN A 157 -2.66 -9.50 -8.71
C ASN A 157 -3.48 -10.73 -8.35
N ALA A 158 -4.65 -10.56 -7.73
CA ALA A 158 -5.53 -11.67 -7.39
C ALA A 158 -6.04 -12.40 -8.62
N ARG A 159 -6.38 -11.65 -9.69
CA ARG A 159 -6.78 -12.23 -10.98
C ARG A 159 -5.67 -13.08 -11.61
N TRP A 160 -4.42 -12.60 -11.55
CA TRP A 160 -3.26 -13.35 -12.04
C TRP A 160 -3.04 -14.63 -11.25
N LEU A 161 -3.03 -14.54 -9.92
CA LEU A 161 -2.85 -15.68 -9.03
C LEU A 161 -3.94 -16.75 -9.20
N ARG A 162 -5.20 -16.36 -9.42
CA ARG A 162 -6.30 -17.31 -9.71
C ARG A 162 -6.11 -18.06 -11.03
N ARG A 163 -5.50 -17.43 -12.02
CA ARG A 163 -5.17 -18.08 -13.32
C ARG A 163 -3.94 -18.98 -13.24
N ARG A 164 -3.19 -18.93 -12.13
CA ARG A 164 -1.95 -19.67 -11.90
C ARG A 164 -1.99 -20.40 -10.54
N PRO A 165 -2.88 -21.40 -10.37
CA PRO A 165 -3.12 -22.04 -9.06
C PRO A 165 -1.88 -22.73 -8.47
N GLY A 166 -0.91 -23.12 -9.32
CA GLY A 166 0.37 -23.71 -8.90
C GLY A 166 1.46 -22.71 -8.54
N LEU A 167 1.20 -21.39 -8.68
CA LEU A 167 2.20 -20.37 -8.43
C LEU A 167 2.37 -20.15 -6.92
N SER A 168 3.60 -20.37 -6.41
CA SER A 168 3.95 -20.13 -5.01
C SER A 168 3.85 -18.63 -4.67
N SER A 169 3.14 -18.29 -3.57
CA SER A 169 3.06 -16.91 -3.06
C SER A 169 4.43 -16.32 -2.79
N ARG A 170 5.39 -17.14 -2.31
CA ARG A 170 6.75 -16.74 -2.02
C ARG A 170 7.53 -16.45 -3.29
N ALA A 171 7.50 -17.38 -4.26
CA ALA A 171 8.13 -17.17 -5.56
C ALA A 171 7.57 -15.94 -6.28
N TRP A 172 6.25 -15.70 -6.17
CA TRP A 172 5.61 -14.54 -6.77
C TRP A 172 6.00 -13.22 -6.10
N ALA A 173 6.09 -13.18 -4.76
CA ALA A 173 6.60 -12.01 -4.04
C ALA A 173 8.07 -11.72 -4.39
N THR A 174 8.89 -12.77 -4.51
CA THR A 174 10.29 -12.67 -4.91
C THR A 174 10.43 -12.17 -6.35
N ALA A 175 9.59 -12.67 -7.28
CA ALA A 175 9.57 -12.20 -8.68
C ALA A 175 9.22 -10.71 -8.77
N GLN A 176 8.23 -10.24 -8.01
CA GLN A 176 7.90 -8.82 -7.92
C GLN A 176 9.08 -8.00 -7.36
N GLY A 177 9.81 -8.50 -6.36
CA GLY A 177 11.03 -7.88 -5.86
C GLY A 177 12.12 -7.78 -6.91
N ILE A 178 12.39 -8.87 -7.64
CA ILE A 178 13.38 -8.90 -8.72
C ILE A 178 13.05 -7.89 -9.83
N THR A 179 11.79 -7.82 -10.26
CA THR A 179 11.38 -6.87 -11.29
C THR A 179 11.36 -5.42 -10.78
N THR A 180 11.19 -5.22 -9.48
CA THR A 180 11.29 -3.90 -8.85
C THR A 180 12.71 -3.35 -8.88
N LEU A 181 13.74 -4.20 -8.79
CA LEU A 181 15.14 -3.78 -8.71
C LEU A 181 15.58 -2.92 -9.91
N PRO A 182 15.45 -3.37 -11.18
CA PRO A 182 15.84 -2.54 -12.32
C PRO A 182 15.03 -1.26 -12.44
N LEU A 183 13.74 -1.28 -12.06
CA LEU A 183 12.90 -0.09 -12.04
C LEU A 183 13.38 0.93 -10.99
N ALA A 184 13.73 0.46 -9.81
CA ALA A 184 14.27 1.31 -8.74
C ALA A 184 15.66 1.83 -9.07
N LEU A 185 16.52 1.02 -9.72
CA LEU A 185 17.83 1.46 -10.23
C LEU A 185 17.68 2.55 -11.30
N ALA A 186 16.75 2.37 -12.26
CA ALA A 186 16.45 3.40 -13.25
C ALA A 186 15.95 4.69 -12.59
N GLY A 187 15.09 4.58 -11.56
CA GLY A 187 14.66 5.71 -10.74
C GLY A 187 15.83 6.40 -10.02
N ALA A 188 16.76 5.63 -9.45
CA ALA A 188 17.94 6.17 -8.78
C ALA A 188 18.85 6.94 -9.76
N LEU A 189 19.09 6.37 -10.93
CA LEU A 189 19.91 7.01 -11.97
C LEU A 189 19.25 8.29 -12.49
N LEU A 190 17.93 8.26 -12.69
CA LEU A 190 17.18 9.47 -13.09
C LEU A 190 17.29 10.56 -12.03
N LEU A 191 17.09 10.24 -10.75
CA LEU A 191 17.20 11.19 -9.65
C LEU A 191 18.63 11.76 -9.55
N ALA A 192 19.65 10.90 -9.67
CA ALA A 192 21.04 11.34 -9.68
C ALA A 192 21.34 12.29 -10.85
N GLY A 193 20.87 11.97 -12.07
CA GLY A 193 21.02 12.82 -13.23
C GLY A 193 20.31 14.17 -13.08
N LEU A 194 19.06 14.17 -12.57
CA LEU A 194 18.32 15.40 -12.31
C LEU A 194 18.99 16.27 -11.25
N ASN A 195 19.53 15.64 -10.19
CA ASN A 195 20.27 16.36 -9.16
C ASN A 195 21.54 16.99 -9.71
N ALA A 196 22.31 16.25 -10.50
CA ALA A 196 23.51 16.76 -11.15
C ALA A 196 23.19 17.92 -12.12
N ALA A 197 22.13 17.81 -12.91
CA ALA A 197 21.71 18.84 -13.87
C ALA A 197 21.22 20.13 -13.19
N ARG A 198 20.64 20.03 -11.98
CA ARG A 198 20.16 21.21 -11.23
C ARG A 198 21.27 21.97 -10.51
N GLY A 199 22.48 21.43 -10.45
CA GLY A 199 23.62 22.09 -9.81
C GLY A 199 23.37 22.41 -8.33
N THR A 200 22.57 21.59 -7.63
CA THR A 200 22.22 21.82 -6.23
C THR A 200 23.44 21.64 -5.33
N ASN A 201 24.22 22.71 -5.21
CA ASN A 201 25.35 22.79 -4.30
C ASN A 201 24.82 22.84 -2.86
N GLY A 202 24.95 21.73 -2.13
CA GLY A 202 25.07 21.76 -0.68
C GLY A 202 23.81 21.60 0.17
N ALA A 203 22.59 21.53 -0.38
CA ALA A 203 21.38 21.39 0.46
C ALA A 203 21.07 19.95 0.87
N PHE A 204 21.63 18.95 0.17
CA PHE A 204 21.39 17.54 0.43
C PHE A 204 22.59 16.69 0.00
N ASP A 205 23.14 15.90 0.93
CA ASP A 205 24.32 15.05 0.71
C ASP A 205 23.95 13.80 -0.12
N TRP A 206 23.95 13.94 -1.43
CA TRP A 206 23.70 12.82 -2.34
C TRP A 206 24.79 11.73 -2.24
N PRO A 207 24.41 10.43 -2.35
CA PRO A 207 23.05 9.87 -2.57
C PRO A 207 22.29 9.50 -1.29
N LEU A 208 22.93 9.52 -0.13
CA LEU A 208 22.42 8.94 1.10
C LEU A 208 21.86 9.96 2.11
N GLY A 209 22.01 11.26 1.83
CA GLY A 209 21.49 12.34 2.65
C GLY A 209 22.18 12.52 4.01
N PRO A 210 21.63 13.38 4.87
CA PRO A 210 22.29 13.81 6.13
C PRO A 210 22.35 12.69 7.19
N ARG A 211 21.52 11.66 7.11
CA ARG A 211 21.49 10.53 8.06
C ARG A 211 21.59 9.16 7.36
N PRO A 212 22.74 8.84 6.73
CA PRO A 212 22.88 7.69 5.82
C PRO A 212 22.57 6.35 6.48
N LEU A 213 23.02 6.11 7.72
CA LEU A 213 22.76 4.87 8.45
C LEU A 213 21.28 4.72 8.81
N ALA A 214 20.62 5.79 9.24
CA ALA A 214 19.20 5.78 9.54
C ALA A 214 18.36 5.53 8.26
N PHE A 215 18.71 6.21 7.15
CA PHE A 215 18.09 6.00 5.85
C PHE A 215 18.23 4.55 5.41
N ALA A 216 19.45 4.02 5.35
CA ALA A 216 19.70 2.64 4.93
C ALA A 216 18.98 1.63 5.84
N GLY A 217 19.03 1.81 7.15
CA GLY A 217 18.35 0.95 8.12
C GLY A 217 16.83 0.93 7.92
N TRP A 218 16.21 2.11 7.77
CA TRP A 218 14.77 2.19 7.52
C TRP A 218 14.38 1.62 6.16
N MET A 219 15.17 1.87 5.10
CA MET A 219 14.89 1.31 3.78
C MET A 219 14.97 -0.21 3.78
N LEU A 220 15.97 -0.82 4.46
CA LEU A 220 16.07 -2.25 4.63
C LEU A 220 14.91 -2.83 5.46
N ALA A 221 14.58 -2.23 6.58
CA ALA A 221 13.49 -2.68 7.44
C ALA A 221 12.13 -2.66 6.70
N ILE A 222 11.83 -1.56 5.99
CA ILE A 222 10.59 -1.42 5.23
C ILE A 222 10.61 -2.31 3.97
N GLY A 223 11.77 -2.43 3.32
CA GLY A 223 11.98 -3.30 2.16
C GLY A 223 11.74 -4.77 2.50
N LEU A 224 12.18 -5.23 3.66
CA LEU A 224 11.94 -6.60 4.14
C LEU A 224 10.51 -6.77 4.65
N CYS A 225 10.12 -5.99 5.67
CA CYS A 225 8.87 -6.24 6.41
C CYS A 225 7.63 -5.78 5.64
N ALA A 226 7.63 -4.55 5.11
CA ALA A 226 6.45 -3.99 4.46
C ALA A 226 6.39 -4.28 2.95
N SER A 227 7.55 -4.52 2.30
CA SER A 227 7.56 -4.85 0.88
C SER A 227 7.60 -6.36 0.66
N TRP A 228 8.69 -7.07 0.95
CA TRP A 228 8.76 -8.50 0.63
C TRP A 228 7.79 -9.36 1.44
N LEU A 229 7.84 -9.26 2.77
CA LEU A 229 6.95 -10.05 3.65
C LEU A 229 5.48 -9.61 3.49
N GLY A 230 5.24 -8.31 3.38
CA GLY A 230 3.91 -7.78 3.11
C GLY A 230 3.33 -8.30 1.79
N THR A 231 4.12 -8.31 0.71
CA THR A 231 3.72 -8.86 -0.60
C THR A 231 3.49 -10.37 -0.53
N LEU A 232 4.34 -11.11 0.20
CA LEU A 232 4.15 -12.55 0.45
C LEU A 232 2.81 -12.83 1.13
N CYS A 233 2.52 -12.14 2.23
CA CYS A 233 1.27 -12.30 2.97
C CYS A 233 0.06 -11.89 2.11
N TRP A 234 0.19 -10.79 1.35
CA TRP A 234 -0.85 -10.33 0.43
C TRP A 234 -1.13 -11.34 -0.68
N ASN A 235 -0.10 -11.89 -1.30
CA ASN A 235 -0.23 -12.94 -2.32
C ASN A 235 -0.93 -14.17 -1.76
N ARG A 236 -0.57 -14.59 -0.55
CA ARG A 236 -1.22 -15.72 0.13
C ARG A 236 -2.69 -15.42 0.43
N ALA A 237 -3.01 -14.24 0.93
CA ALA A 237 -4.38 -13.80 1.15
C ALA A 237 -5.17 -13.76 -0.16
N SER A 238 -4.59 -13.25 -1.25
CA SER A 238 -5.21 -13.19 -2.58
C SER A 238 -5.51 -14.57 -3.21
N GLN A 239 -4.78 -15.60 -2.78
CA GLN A 239 -5.06 -16.99 -3.20
C GLN A 239 -6.17 -17.65 -2.38
N LEU A 240 -6.37 -17.23 -1.13
CA LEU A 240 -7.28 -17.86 -0.17
C LEU A 240 -8.61 -17.14 -0.04
N LEU A 241 -8.63 -15.83 -0.30
CA LEU A 241 -9.77 -14.95 -0.06
C LEU A 241 -10.20 -14.26 -1.36
N PRO A 242 -11.49 -13.91 -1.48
CA PRO A 242 -11.94 -12.99 -2.52
C PRO A 242 -11.29 -11.62 -2.33
N THR A 243 -11.05 -10.94 -3.43
CA THR A 243 -10.39 -9.63 -3.43
C THR A 243 -11.18 -8.58 -2.63
N SER A 244 -12.52 -8.64 -2.71
CA SER A 244 -13.41 -7.76 -1.96
C SER A 244 -13.27 -7.93 -0.45
N LEU A 245 -13.08 -9.16 0.04
CA LEU A 245 -12.85 -9.42 1.46
C LEU A 245 -11.43 -9.05 1.87
N ALA A 246 -10.43 -9.42 1.09
CA ALA A 246 -9.04 -9.04 1.32
C ALA A 246 -8.89 -7.51 1.41
N GLY A 247 -9.61 -6.76 0.55
CA GLY A 247 -9.69 -5.30 0.60
C GLY A 247 -10.26 -4.77 1.94
N GLN A 248 -11.34 -5.37 2.44
CA GLN A 248 -11.91 -4.97 3.74
C GLN A 248 -10.94 -5.21 4.91
N LEU A 249 -10.12 -6.27 4.84
CA LEU A 249 -9.14 -6.56 5.89
C LEU A 249 -8.02 -5.51 5.99
N ILE A 250 -7.83 -4.64 4.98
CA ILE A 250 -6.90 -3.50 5.06
C ILE A 250 -7.26 -2.54 6.21
N VAL A 251 -8.51 -2.55 6.68
CA VAL A 251 -8.93 -1.81 7.90
C VAL A 251 -8.01 -2.11 9.09
N PHE A 252 -7.47 -3.32 9.22
CA PHE A 252 -6.51 -3.63 10.28
C PHE A 252 -5.23 -2.78 10.22
N GLU A 253 -4.81 -2.33 9.03
CA GLU A 253 -3.70 -1.38 8.88
C GLU A 253 -4.08 -0.03 9.51
N THR A 254 -5.29 0.47 9.23
CA THR A 254 -5.81 1.71 9.82
C THR A 254 -5.93 1.60 11.34
N LEU A 255 -6.48 0.49 11.84
CA LEU A 255 -6.62 0.26 13.28
C LEU A 255 -5.26 0.19 13.99
N SER A 256 -4.29 -0.49 13.38
CA SER A 256 -2.92 -0.57 13.91
C SER A 256 -2.24 0.81 13.91
N ALA A 257 -2.40 1.59 12.84
CA ALA A 257 -1.85 2.94 12.75
C ALA A 257 -2.42 3.87 13.82
N LEU A 258 -3.74 3.81 14.06
CA LEU A 258 -4.41 4.56 15.13
C LEU A 258 -3.91 4.12 16.51
N LEU A 259 -3.82 2.81 16.76
CA LEU A 259 -3.31 2.27 18.02
C LEU A 259 -1.91 2.81 18.31
N TYR A 260 -0.98 2.71 17.34
CA TYR A 260 0.38 3.23 17.52
C TYR A 260 0.40 4.76 17.70
N ALA A 261 -0.43 5.50 16.95
CA ALA A 261 -0.48 6.95 17.08
C ALA A 261 -0.92 7.39 18.49
N PHE A 262 -1.94 6.75 19.06
CA PHE A 262 -2.42 7.06 20.40
C PHE A 262 -1.47 6.59 21.50
N LEU A 263 -0.84 5.41 21.35
CA LEU A 263 0.18 4.92 22.28
C LEU A 263 1.40 5.85 22.34
N LEU A 264 1.89 6.28 21.17
CA LEU A 264 3.07 7.18 21.08
C LEU A 264 2.79 8.58 21.60
N ARG A 265 1.53 9.03 21.53
CA ARG A 265 1.12 10.34 22.03
C ARG A 265 0.66 10.30 23.49
N GLU A 266 0.62 9.12 24.10
CA GLU A 266 0.08 8.90 25.45
C GLU A 266 -1.31 9.52 25.64
N GLN A 267 -2.14 9.48 24.58
CA GLN A 267 -3.46 10.09 24.56
C GLN A 267 -4.55 9.03 24.43
N VAL A 268 -5.66 9.26 25.14
CA VAL A 268 -6.86 8.44 24.96
C VAL A 268 -7.62 8.93 23.72
N PRO A 269 -8.05 8.02 22.82
CA PRO A 269 -8.83 8.40 21.66
C PRO A 269 -10.13 9.13 22.04
N PRO A 270 -10.52 10.20 21.34
CA PRO A 270 -11.84 10.81 21.53
C PRO A 270 -12.98 9.82 21.32
N ALA A 271 -14.12 10.06 21.96
CA ALA A 271 -15.30 9.17 21.86
C ALA A 271 -15.75 8.94 20.38
N GLY A 272 -15.64 9.97 19.54
CA GLY A 272 -15.92 9.86 18.10
C GLY A 272 -14.99 8.88 17.39
N THR A 273 -13.69 8.95 17.67
CA THR A 273 -12.69 8.02 17.12
C THR A 273 -12.92 6.58 17.62
N LEU A 274 -13.26 6.39 18.93
CA LEU A 274 -13.59 5.08 19.46
C LEU A 274 -14.85 4.48 18.81
N ALA A 275 -15.89 5.28 18.61
CA ALA A 275 -17.09 4.87 17.89
C ALA A 275 -16.77 4.50 16.42
N GLY A 276 -15.91 5.28 15.75
CA GLY A 276 -15.44 4.97 14.42
C GLY A 276 -14.65 3.66 14.34
N ILE A 277 -13.74 3.41 15.29
CA ILE A 277 -13.02 2.14 15.42
C ILE A 277 -14.00 0.97 15.59
N ALA A 278 -14.99 1.11 16.46
CA ALA A 278 -16.02 0.08 16.66
C ALA A 278 -16.82 -0.21 15.39
N LEU A 279 -17.17 0.83 14.60
CA LEU A 279 -17.82 0.66 13.31
C LEU A 279 -16.89 -0.03 12.27
N LEU A 280 -15.61 0.31 12.23
CA LEU A 280 -14.65 -0.35 11.34
C LEU A 280 -14.55 -1.85 11.64
N VAL A 281 -14.41 -2.21 12.91
CA VAL A 281 -14.37 -3.62 13.35
C VAL A 281 -15.70 -4.32 13.00
N ALA A 282 -16.83 -3.70 13.33
CA ALA A 282 -18.16 -4.25 13.01
C ALA A 282 -18.34 -4.47 11.52
N GLY A 283 -17.96 -3.49 10.67
CA GLY A 283 -18.04 -3.60 9.22
C GLY A 283 -17.25 -4.76 8.65
N VAL A 284 -16.02 -4.98 9.14
CA VAL A 284 -15.19 -6.14 8.75
C VAL A 284 -15.83 -7.45 9.21
N VAL A 285 -16.32 -7.53 10.45
CA VAL A 285 -16.97 -8.75 10.97
C VAL A 285 -18.24 -9.09 10.17
N ILE A 286 -19.05 -8.07 9.83
CA ILE A 286 -20.22 -8.24 8.96
C ILE A 286 -19.80 -8.79 7.59
N GLY A 287 -18.76 -8.21 6.98
CA GLY A 287 -18.22 -8.66 5.72
C GLY A 287 -17.75 -10.13 5.77
N MET A 288 -16.97 -10.50 6.78
CA MET A 288 -16.50 -11.87 6.98
C MET A 288 -17.65 -12.86 7.16
N ARG A 289 -18.66 -12.53 7.98
CA ARG A 289 -19.84 -13.40 8.19
C ARG A 289 -20.67 -13.55 6.92
N ALA A 290 -20.87 -12.47 6.18
CA ALA A 290 -21.55 -12.50 4.89
C ALA A 290 -20.86 -13.44 3.89
N PHE A 291 -19.53 -13.54 3.98
CA PHE A 291 -18.71 -14.39 3.14
C PHE A 291 -18.75 -15.87 3.57
N SER A 292 -18.68 -16.16 4.85
CA SER A 292 -18.66 -17.52 5.41
C SER A 292 -19.90 -18.34 5.03
N GLY A 293 -21.00 -17.68 4.69
CA GLY A 293 -22.25 -18.31 4.22
C GLY A 293 -22.34 -18.50 2.69
N SER A 294 -21.26 -18.29 1.93
CA SER A 294 -21.27 -18.50 0.47
C SER A 294 -20.60 -19.83 0.12
N PRO A 295 -21.20 -20.66 -0.80
CA PRO A 295 -20.49 -21.81 -1.34
C PRO A 295 -19.16 -21.37 -1.97
N ARG A 296 -18.09 -22.13 -1.73
CA ARG A 296 -16.83 -21.91 -2.44
C ARG A 296 -17.08 -21.96 -3.94
N PRO A 297 -16.56 -21.02 -4.74
CA PRO A 297 -16.57 -21.15 -6.18
C PRO A 297 -15.98 -22.52 -6.56
N ALA A 298 -16.69 -23.26 -7.40
CA ALA A 298 -16.15 -24.50 -7.95
C ALA A 298 -14.82 -24.18 -8.65
N PRO A 299 -13.80 -25.06 -8.53
CA PRO A 299 -12.59 -24.91 -9.32
C PRO A 299 -12.97 -24.88 -10.81
N PRO A 300 -12.29 -24.05 -11.63
CA PRO A 300 -12.54 -24.03 -13.06
C PRO A 300 -12.41 -25.46 -13.60
N ALA A 301 -13.36 -25.86 -14.44
CA ALA A 301 -13.32 -27.15 -15.14
C ALA A 301 -12.01 -27.28 -15.91
N PRO A 302 -11.42 -28.50 -15.99
CA PRO A 302 -10.14 -28.78 -16.60
C PRO A 302 -10.07 -28.37 -18.08
#